data_9e5c3543b75a811260e5153bc81c00c5
#
_entry.id   9e5c3543b75a811260e5153bc81c00c5
#
_cell.length_a   1.000
_cell.length_b   1.000
_cell.length_c   1.000
_cell.angle_alpha   90.00
_cell.angle_beta   90.00
_cell.angle_gamma   90.00
#
_symmetry.space_group_name_H-M   'P 1'
#
loop_
_entity.id
_entity.type
_entity.pdbx_description
1 polymer ?
#
loop_
_entity_poly.entity_id
_entity_poly.type
_entity_poly.pdbx_seq_one_letter_code
_entity_poly.pdbx_strand_id
1 'polypeptide(L)'
;MHDIKRILVVSRMTKYCRKSVHYGISLARNYGAELYVIHVVHDPLTFGAWNLPRPSLEEDYIKEIKKSKEDLDTCIIAEKGKGLSIKELIKEGNPTDEIFDAIKENKIDLVIMLAHEEWRLEHFLFGRSNEEIIRKMPCSVLLVKEEPHPLAF
;
A
#
# COMPACT_ATOMS: atom_id res chain seq x y z
N MET A 1 14.11 8.66 22.74
CA MET A 1 12.82 8.76 22.02
C MET A 1 13.14 8.65 20.53
N HIS A 2 12.59 7.68 19.85
CA HIS A 2 12.80 7.56 18.41
C HIS A 2 11.79 8.46 17.70
N ASP A 3 12.28 9.53 17.09
CA ASP A 3 11.45 10.40 16.28
C ASP A 3 11.07 9.69 14.98
N ILE A 4 9.82 9.77 14.60
CA ILE A 4 9.36 9.28 13.30
C ILE A 4 9.78 10.27 12.24
N LYS A 5 10.78 9.91 11.43
CA LYS A 5 11.33 10.75 10.36
C LYS A 5 10.97 10.28 8.96
N ARG A 6 10.70 8.99 8.80
CA ARG A 6 10.38 8.37 7.50
C ARG A 6 9.24 7.39 7.66
N ILE A 7 8.17 7.65 6.94
CA ILE A 7 6.94 6.88 6.96
C ILE A 7 6.76 6.23 5.59
N LEU A 8 6.49 4.92 5.57
CA LEU A 8 6.15 4.18 4.36
C LEU A 8 4.70 3.78 4.39
N VAL A 9 3.94 4.16 3.38
CA VAL A 9 2.57 3.69 3.17
C VAL A 9 2.59 2.63 2.09
N VAL A 10 2.02 1.46 2.39
CA VAL A 10 1.84 0.40 1.41
C VAL A 10 0.52 0.63 0.68
N SER A 11 0.63 0.92 -0.61
CA SER A 11 -0.52 1.11 -1.49
C SER A 11 -0.72 -0.13 -2.38
N ARG A 12 -1.94 -0.62 -2.42
CA ARG A 12 -2.35 -1.75 -3.26
C ARG A 12 -3.00 -1.30 -4.57
N MET A 13 -2.97 -0.02 -4.87
CA MET A 13 -3.67 0.58 -6.02
C MET A 13 -5.17 0.27 -6.04
N THR A 14 -5.79 0.16 -4.88
CA THR A 14 -7.23 -0.01 -4.75
C THR A 14 -7.85 1.23 -4.12
N LYS A 15 -9.14 1.42 -4.32
CA LYS A 15 -9.90 2.52 -3.68
C LYS A 15 -9.78 2.52 -2.15
N TYR A 16 -9.48 1.39 -1.55
CA TYR A 16 -9.33 1.22 -0.10
C TYR A 16 -8.01 1.77 0.43
N CYS A 17 -7.00 1.89 -0.41
CA CYS A 17 -5.69 2.41 0.00
C CYS A 17 -5.69 3.90 0.31
N ARG A 18 -6.71 4.64 -0.12
CA ARG A 18 -6.81 6.09 0.18
C ARG A 18 -6.74 6.37 1.66
N LYS A 19 -7.40 5.55 2.48
CA LYS A 19 -7.40 5.73 3.93
C LYS A 19 -5.99 5.63 4.53
N SER A 20 -5.22 4.61 4.17
CA SER A 20 -3.83 4.46 4.65
C SER A 20 -2.94 5.60 4.16
N VAL A 21 -3.12 6.07 2.93
CA VAL A 21 -2.39 7.23 2.40
C VAL A 21 -2.76 8.52 3.15
N HIS A 22 -4.03 8.74 3.45
CA HIS A 22 -4.46 9.89 4.26
C HIS A 22 -3.87 9.87 5.67
N TYR A 23 -3.81 8.70 6.32
CA TYR A 23 -3.11 8.55 7.60
C TYR A 23 -1.62 8.87 7.46
N GLY A 24 -0.98 8.38 6.41
CA GLY A 24 0.43 8.69 6.12
C GLY A 24 0.68 10.19 5.96
N ILE A 25 -0.15 10.86 5.18
CA ILE A 25 -0.07 12.32 4.97
C ILE A 25 -0.25 13.08 6.30
N SER A 26 -1.28 12.71 7.06
CA SER A 26 -1.56 13.35 8.35
C SER A 26 -0.40 13.19 9.33
N LEU A 27 0.12 11.98 9.46
CA LEU A 27 1.25 11.72 10.36
C LEU A 27 2.54 12.38 9.88
N ALA A 28 2.82 12.33 8.58
CA ALA A 28 3.99 12.99 8.01
C ALA A 28 3.99 14.50 8.27
N ARG A 29 2.84 15.15 8.15
CA ARG A 29 2.69 16.57 8.49
C ARG A 29 2.92 16.85 9.97
N ASN A 30 2.32 16.04 10.84
CA ASN A 30 2.39 16.25 12.29
C ASN A 30 3.81 16.02 12.84
N TYR A 31 4.54 15.06 12.27
CA TYR A 31 5.90 14.75 12.69
C TYR A 31 6.98 15.48 11.89
N GLY A 32 6.63 16.17 10.81
CA GLY A 32 7.61 16.71 9.88
C GLY A 32 8.43 15.62 9.17
N ALA A 33 7.81 14.46 8.93
CA ALA A 33 8.46 13.29 8.36
C ALA A 33 8.39 13.27 6.83
N GLU A 34 9.38 12.60 6.20
CA GLU A 34 9.28 12.23 4.79
C GLU A 34 8.27 11.10 4.61
N LEU A 35 7.43 11.21 3.61
CA LEU A 35 6.46 10.20 3.25
C LEU A 35 6.89 9.43 2.01
N TYR A 36 6.90 8.13 2.11
CA TYR A 36 7.10 7.20 1.01
C TYR A 36 5.78 6.46 0.74
N VAL A 37 5.42 6.30 -0.50
CA VAL A 37 4.27 5.50 -0.93
C VAL A 37 4.78 4.43 -1.87
N ILE A 38 4.68 3.17 -1.46
CA ILE A 38 5.10 2.04 -2.29
C ILE A 38 3.92 1.41 -3.01
N HIS A 39 4.07 1.25 -4.32
CA HIS A 39 3.17 0.49 -5.18
C HIS A 39 3.91 -0.74 -5.65
N VAL A 40 3.50 -1.92 -5.22
CA VAL A 40 4.05 -3.16 -5.74
C VAL A 40 3.11 -3.68 -6.82
N VAL A 41 3.59 -3.65 -8.05
CA VAL A 41 2.90 -4.23 -9.19
C VAL A 41 3.14 -5.73 -9.15
N HIS A 42 2.09 -6.45 -8.87
CA HIS A 42 2.12 -7.91 -8.93
C HIS A 42 1.66 -8.34 -10.31
N ASP A 43 2.47 -9.19 -10.97
CA ASP A 43 2.08 -9.73 -12.26
C ASP A 43 0.93 -10.73 -12.08
N PRO A 44 -0.30 -10.40 -12.51
CA PRO A 44 -1.43 -11.29 -12.39
C PRO A 44 -1.26 -12.58 -13.21
N LEU A 45 -0.35 -12.59 -14.19
CA LEU A 45 -0.09 -13.76 -15.02
C LEU A 45 0.65 -14.87 -14.27
N THR A 46 1.40 -14.53 -13.23
CA THR A 46 2.08 -15.55 -12.40
C THR A 46 1.13 -16.30 -11.47
N PHE A 47 -0.04 -15.75 -11.17
CA PHE A 47 -1.03 -16.41 -10.29
C PHE A 47 -2.18 -17.09 -11.05
N GLY A 48 -2.47 -16.68 -12.27
CA GLY A 48 -3.69 -17.05 -12.98
C GLY A 48 -3.53 -18.11 -14.06
N ALA A 49 -2.32 -18.59 -14.32
CA ALA A 49 -2.02 -19.44 -15.46
C ALA A 49 -2.77 -20.78 -15.48
N TRP A 50 -3.45 -21.14 -14.41
CA TRP A 50 -3.96 -22.50 -14.29
C TRP A 50 -5.39 -22.72 -14.72
N ASN A 51 -6.29 -21.73 -14.81
CA ASN A 51 -7.69 -22.12 -15.12
C ASN A 51 -8.68 -21.11 -15.67
N LEU A 52 -8.38 -19.87 -16.06
CA LEU A 52 -9.46 -19.03 -16.59
C LEU A 52 -9.05 -18.13 -17.75
N PRO A 53 -9.47 -18.43 -18.98
CA PRO A 53 -9.53 -17.45 -20.05
C PRO A 53 -10.78 -16.58 -19.85
N ARG A 54 -10.65 -15.46 -19.16
CA ARG A 54 -11.68 -14.41 -19.15
C ARG A 54 -11.05 -13.05 -19.44
N PRO A 55 -10.93 -12.69 -20.74
CA PRO A 55 -10.37 -11.41 -21.16
C PRO A 55 -11.06 -10.20 -20.53
N SER A 56 -12.36 -10.29 -20.23
CA SER A 56 -13.15 -9.21 -19.67
C SER A 56 -12.80 -8.84 -18.21
N LEU A 57 -12.44 -9.82 -17.40
CA LEU A 57 -12.07 -9.58 -15.99
C LEU A 57 -10.68 -8.94 -15.86
N GLU A 58 -9.77 -9.29 -16.77
CA GLU A 58 -8.43 -8.72 -16.81
C GLU A 58 -8.48 -7.25 -17.25
N GLU A 59 -9.27 -6.91 -18.26
CA GLU A 59 -9.47 -5.55 -18.71
C GLU A 59 -10.10 -4.65 -17.63
N ASP A 60 -11.12 -5.14 -16.93
CA ASP A 60 -11.78 -4.41 -15.86
C ASP A 60 -10.85 -4.20 -14.68
N TYR A 61 -10.05 -5.20 -14.34
CA TYR A 61 -9.03 -5.12 -13.29
C TYR A 61 -7.95 -4.09 -13.62
N ILE A 62 -7.44 -4.09 -14.85
CA ILE A 62 -6.46 -3.11 -15.32
C ILE A 62 -7.03 -1.69 -15.29
N LYS A 63 -8.28 -1.51 -15.69
CA LYS A 63 -8.96 -0.20 -15.63
C LYS A 63 -9.11 0.29 -14.19
N GLU A 64 -9.47 -0.59 -13.27
CA GLU A 64 -9.62 -0.24 -11.84
C GLU A 64 -8.28 0.16 -11.22
N ILE A 65 -7.21 -0.58 -11.50
CA ILE A 65 -5.86 -0.24 -11.06
C ILE A 65 -5.44 1.12 -11.61
N LYS A 66 -5.62 1.34 -12.90
CA LYS A 66 -5.26 2.61 -13.56
C LYS A 66 -5.99 3.80 -12.94
N LYS A 67 -7.29 3.69 -12.75
CA LYS A 67 -8.09 4.73 -12.11
C LYS A 67 -7.65 5.00 -10.68
N SER A 68 -7.40 3.95 -9.91
CA SER A 68 -6.95 4.08 -8.52
C SER A 68 -5.59 4.75 -8.44
N LYS A 69 -4.70 4.46 -9.38
CA LYS A 69 -3.40 5.13 -9.48
C LYS A 69 -3.54 6.61 -9.81
N GLU A 70 -4.37 6.96 -10.80
CA GLU A 70 -4.62 8.35 -11.18
C GLU A 70 -5.20 9.18 -10.02
N ASP A 71 -6.14 8.62 -9.27
CA ASP A 71 -6.70 9.24 -8.08
C ASP A 71 -5.65 9.46 -6.99
N LEU A 72 -4.76 8.50 -6.81
CA LEU A 72 -3.68 8.58 -5.83
C LEU A 72 -2.62 9.59 -6.25
N ASP A 73 -2.23 9.60 -7.53
CA ASP A 73 -1.29 10.56 -8.08
C ASP A 73 -1.81 12.00 -7.91
N THR A 74 -3.11 12.21 -8.14
CA THR A 74 -3.76 13.50 -7.91
C THR A 74 -3.66 13.95 -6.46
N CYS A 75 -3.91 13.04 -5.52
CA CYS A 75 -3.78 13.32 -4.09
C CYS A 75 -2.33 13.66 -3.71
N ILE A 76 -1.38 12.87 -4.20
CA ILE A 76 0.05 13.07 -3.92
C ILE A 76 0.55 14.40 -4.48
N ILE A 77 0.17 14.75 -5.71
CA ILE A 77 0.54 16.03 -6.34
C ILE A 77 0.01 17.21 -5.52
N ALA A 78 -1.25 17.14 -5.09
CA ALA A 78 -1.85 18.18 -4.28
C ALA A 78 -1.10 18.38 -2.95
N GLU A 79 -0.68 17.30 -2.30
CA GLU A 79 0.04 17.37 -1.03
C GLU A 79 1.49 17.83 -1.20
N LYS A 80 2.16 17.45 -2.27
CA LYS A 80 3.48 17.99 -2.65
C LYS A 80 3.41 19.50 -2.89
N GLY A 81 2.34 19.96 -3.53
CA GLY A 81 2.08 21.39 -3.73
C GLY A 81 1.92 22.18 -2.42
N LYS A 82 1.56 21.51 -1.34
CA LYS A 82 1.48 22.09 0.02
C LYS A 82 2.79 21.97 0.82
N GLY A 83 3.85 21.51 0.21
CA GLY A 83 5.19 21.41 0.80
C GLY A 83 5.51 20.09 1.51
N LEU A 84 4.66 19.06 1.40
CA LEU A 84 4.96 17.75 1.96
C LEU A 84 5.95 16.97 1.07
N SER A 85 7.03 16.45 1.66
CA SER A 85 7.96 15.59 0.96
C SER A 85 7.36 14.19 0.79
N ILE A 86 6.99 13.84 -0.44
CA ILE A 86 6.44 12.52 -0.78
C ILE A 86 7.26 11.90 -1.90
N LYS A 87 7.72 10.68 -1.69
CA LYS A 87 8.43 9.86 -2.68
C LYS A 87 7.59 8.64 -3.03
N GLU A 88 7.35 8.44 -4.31
CA GLU A 88 6.67 7.24 -4.82
C GLU A 88 7.69 6.18 -5.21
N LEU A 89 7.47 4.96 -4.74
CA LEU A 89 8.27 3.79 -5.07
C LEU A 89 7.38 2.83 -5.86
N ILE A 90 7.72 2.61 -7.13
CA ILE A 90 7.04 1.63 -7.98
C ILE A 90 7.98 0.44 -8.11
N LYS A 91 7.54 -0.71 -7.62
CA LYS A 91 8.31 -1.95 -7.60
C LYS A 91 7.52 -3.07 -8.29
N GLU A 92 8.24 -3.99 -8.90
CA GLU A 92 7.69 -5.19 -9.50
C GLU A 92 8.28 -6.41 -8.79
N GLY A 93 7.44 -7.38 -8.45
CA GLY A 93 7.91 -8.60 -7.83
C GLY A 93 7.05 -9.11 -6.69
N ASN A 94 7.67 -9.82 -5.76
CA ASN A 94 7.00 -10.30 -4.56
C ASN A 94 6.75 -9.12 -3.60
N PRO A 95 5.49 -8.82 -3.27
CA PRO A 95 5.18 -7.66 -2.44
C PRO A 95 5.90 -7.65 -1.09
N THR A 96 6.03 -8.78 -0.45
CA THR A 96 6.71 -8.89 0.85
C THR A 96 8.17 -8.49 0.75
N ASP A 97 8.88 -9.06 -0.22
CA ASP A 97 10.30 -8.81 -0.40
C ASP A 97 10.55 -7.35 -0.77
N GLU A 98 9.77 -6.81 -1.70
CA GLU A 98 9.89 -5.41 -2.14
C GLU A 98 9.58 -4.41 -1.01
N ILE A 99 8.62 -4.71 -0.15
CA ILE A 99 8.31 -3.88 1.01
C ILE A 99 9.47 -3.92 2.02
N PHE A 100 10.01 -5.10 2.34
CA PHE A 100 11.13 -5.23 3.27
C PHE A 100 12.39 -4.54 2.73
N ASP A 101 12.66 -4.67 1.45
CA ASP A 101 13.80 -4.00 0.81
C ASP A 101 13.62 -2.47 0.84
N ALA A 102 12.45 -1.96 0.52
CA ALA A 102 12.15 -0.54 0.61
C ALA A 102 12.32 0.02 2.04
N ILE A 103 11.92 -0.74 3.05
CA ILE A 103 12.09 -0.37 4.46
C ILE A 103 13.58 -0.22 4.81
N LYS A 104 14.39 -1.19 4.41
CA LYS A 104 15.84 -1.19 4.68
C LYS A 104 16.57 -0.10 3.91
N GLU A 105 16.32 0.00 2.61
CA GLU A 105 16.99 0.97 1.72
C GLU A 105 16.70 2.41 2.14
N ASN A 106 15.47 2.70 2.54
CA ASN A 106 15.04 4.05 2.90
C ASN A 106 15.07 4.32 4.41
N LYS A 107 15.51 3.37 5.23
CA LYS A 107 15.56 3.47 6.70
C LYS A 107 14.24 3.95 7.29
N ILE A 108 13.17 3.26 6.95
CA ILE A 108 11.80 3.57 7.37
C ILE A 108 11.62 3.33 8.87
N ASP A 109 10.98 4.28 9.54
CA ASP A 109 10.69 4.21 10.98
C ASP A 109 9.30 3.66 11.28
N LEU A 110 8.35 3.93 10.39
CA LEU A 110 6.94 3.54 10.53
C LEU A 110 6.38 3.07 9.18
N VAL A 111 5.81 1.88 9.16
CA VAL A 111 5.03 1.37 8.03
C VAL A 111 3.54 1.49 8.32
N ILE A 112 2.79 1.98 7.36
CA ILE A 112 1.32 2.06 7.43
C ILE A 112 0.74 1.10 6.42
N MET A 113 -0.09 0.20 6.88
CA MET A 113 -0.74 -0.83 6.07
C MET A 113 -2.24 -0.85 6.34
N LEU A 114 -3.01 -1.24 5.34
CA LEU A 114 -4.42 -1.49 5.53
C LEU A 114 -4.63 -2.89 6.14
N ALA A 115 -5.36 -2.94 7.24
CA ALA A 115 -5.81 -4.21 7.81
C ALA A 115 -7.06 -4.68 7.07
N HIS A 116 -6.96 -5.76 6.30
CA HIS A 116 -8.11 -6.35 5.64
C HIS A 116 -8.79 -7.37 6.54
N GLU A 117 -10.10 -7.25 6.66
CA GLU A 117 -10.92 -8.28 7.32
C GLU A 117 -11.16 -9.48 6.40
N GLU A 118 -11.04 -9.30 5.09
CA GLU A 118 -11.20 -10.38 4.11
C GLU A 118 -9.87 -11.11 3.86
N TRP A 119 -9.69 -12.21 4.56
CA TRP A 119 -8.51 -13.06 4.48
C TRP A 119 -8.15 -13.59 3.07
N ARG A 120 -9.04 -13.50 2.09
CA ARG A 120 -8.75 -13.85 0.69
C ARG A 120 -7.69 -12.96 0.04
N LEU A 121 -7.63 -11.70 0.43
CA LEU A 121 -6.62 -10.75 -0.09
C LEU A 121 -5.30 -10.85 0.66
N GLU A 122 -5.32 -11.29 1.90
CA GLU A 122 -4.11 -11.54 2.69
C GLU A 122 -3.26 -12.66 2.10
N HIS A 123 -3.89 -13.72 1.63
CA HIS A 123 -3.22 -14.79 0.89
C HIS A 123 -2.57 -14.30 -0.41
N PHE A 124 -3.19 -13.33 -1.06
CA PHE A 124 -2.70 -12.78 -2.33
C PHE A 124 -1.46 -11.90 -2.17
N LEU A 125 -1.34 -11.17 -1.07
CA LEU A 125 -0.27 -10.20 -0.92
C LEU A 125 0.96 -10.77 -0.25
N PHE A 126 0.77 -11.66 0.67
CA PHE A 126 1.87 -12.04 1.53
C PHE A 126 2.16 -13.54 1.51
N GLY A 127 1.30 -14.38 0.95
CA GLY A 127 1.48 -15.84 0.94
C GLY A 127 1.74 -16.46 2.31
N ARG A 128 1.63 -15.65 3.37
CA ARG A 128 1.92 -15.97 4.77
C ARG A 128 0.94 -15.25 5.67
N SER A 129 0.79 -15.71 6.91
CA SER A 129 -0.07 -15.02 7.87
C SER A 129 0.45 -13.62 8.17
N ASN A 130 -0.45 -12.65 8.31
CA ASN A 130 -0.10 -11.28 8.72
C ASN A 130 0.78 -11.26 9.98
N GLU A 131 0.57 -12.19 10.88
CA GLU A 131 1.34 -12.33 12.09
C GLU A 131 2.84 -12.57 11.83
N GLU A 132 3.17 -13.40 10.86
CA GLU A 132 4.56 -13.67 10.50
C GLU A 132 5.25 -12.44 9.92
N ILE A 133 4.53 -11.69 9.08
CA ILE A 133 5.05 -10.45 8.47
C ILE A 133 5.27 -9.39 9.53
N ILE A 134 4.28 -9.16 10.39
CA ILE A 134 4.37 -8.20 11.49
C ILE A 134 5.53 -8.56 12.42
N ARG A 135 5.70 -9.84 12.71
CA ARG A 135 6.80 -10.33 13.56
C ARG A 135 8.19 -10.08 12.94
N LYS A 136 8.30 -10.16 11.62
CA LYS A 136 9.56 -9.94 10.90
C LYS A 136 9.81 -8.47 10.55
N MET A 137 8.84 -7.59 10.80
CA MET A 137 8.95 -6.18 10.44
C MET A 137 10.07 -5.50 11.24
N PRO A 138 11.04 -4.87 10.57
CA PRO A 138 12.19 -4.25 11.26
C PRO A 138 11.89 -2.88 11.87
N CYS A 139 10.67 -2.38 11.73
CA CYS A 139 10.24 -1.08 12.25
C CYS A 139 8.80 -1.16 12.79
N SER A 140 8.30 -0.06 13.32
CA SER A 140 6.92 0.05 13.82
C SER A 140 5.91 -0.09 12.70
N VAL A 141 4.74 -0.66 12.99
CA VAL A 141 3.64 -0.86 12.05
C VAL A 141 2.36 -0.24 12.57
N LEU A 142 1.71 0.54 11.74
CA LEU A 142 0.35 1.04 11.95
C LEU A 142 -0.60 0.30 11.01
N LEU A 143 -1.54 -0.43 11.57
CA LEU A 143 -2.62 -1.06 10.83
C LEU A 143 -3.84 -0.15 10.82
N VAL A 144 -4.21 0.29 9.63
CA VAL A 144 -5.40 1.11 9.42
C VAL A 144 -6.57 0.19 9.10
N LYS A 145 -7.60 0.23 9.93
CA LYS A 145 -8.80 -0.56 9.70
C LYS A 145 -9.59 0.00 8.53
N GLU A 146 -10.00 -0.87 7.62
CA GLU A 146 -10.95 -0.53 6.59
C GLU A 146 -12.30 -0.24 7.23
N GLU A 147 -12.96 0.83 6.78
CA GLU A 147 -14.35 1.03 7.16
C GLU A 147 -15.19 -0.06 6.51
N PRO A 148 -16.05 -0.74 7.27
CA PRO A 148 -17.03 -1.61 6.66
C PRO A 148 -17.77 -0.78 5.59
N HIS A 149 -17.92 -1.33 4.40
CA HIS A 149 -18.75 -0.70 3.39
C HIS A 149 -20.03 -0.27 4.06
N PRO A 150 -20.47 1.00 3.91
CA PRO A 150 -21.82 1.30 4.26
C PRO A 150 -22.67 0.27 3.49
N LEU A 151 -23.25 -0.66 4.23
CA LEU A 151 -24.19 -1.59 3.65
C LEU A 151 -25.11 -0.72 2.81
N ALA A 152 -25.12 -0.94 1.52
CA ALA A 152 -26.08 -0.29 0.65
C ALA A 152 -27.45 -0.80 1.09
N PHE A 153 -28.09 0.00 1.92
CA PHE A 153 -29.47 -0.22 2.29
C PHE A 153 -30.37 0.27 1.16
#